data_38fbb8d9988067912f7607cd980ea632
#
_entry.id   38fbb8d9988067912f7607cd980ea632
#
_cell.length_a   1.000
_cell.length_b   1.000
_cell.length_c   1.000
_cell.angle_alpha   90.00
_cell.angle_beta   90.00
_cell.angle_gamma   90.00
#
_symmetry.space_group_name_H-M   'P 1'
#
loop_
_entity.id
_entity.type
_entity.pdbx_description
1 polymer ?
#
loop_
_entity_poly.entity_id
_entity_poly.type
_entity_poly.pdbx_seq_one_letter_code
_entity_poly.pdbx_strand_id
1 'polypeptide(L)'
;MMSVSGYGETEFWLAGIKIAMIIIFIILGAALLFGLLPMSEGTPYLSNFTDYGGLFPQGWTPIFSALLVVMFSYGGSELIGLTLTETQDAEKVLPRVVKSFILRVILFYTIPILIICGLIPWNQLNEHTSPFVQVLAATGLKGADHVMNFILITAVLSAANSGIYGATRMLHSLASQGEAPRSLAKTSAKGVPINSLKLCAIVLFVGSMLAYFAQDGLFRLLMAVPGFVVSLVWISICLSQLKLRKTYPKEPSFKVWGFPYITILTLICLSVITISFLFDTQNRISIGTCLGFLLMLTIWSFAKFRKKN
;
A
#
# COMPACT_ATOMS: atom_id res chain seq x y z
N MET A 1 -1.66 2.50 26.30
CA MET A 1 -0.94 3.24 25.24
C MET A 1 0.52 2.86 25.32
N MET A 2 1.04 2.22 24.29
CA MET A 2 2.44 1.83 24.21
C MET A 2 3.33 3.07 24.03
N SER A 3 4.55 3.01 24.57
CA SER A 3 5.58 4.02 24.27
C SER A 3 6.03 3.89 22.80
N VAL A 4 6.70 4.91 22.26
CA VAL A 4 7.26 4.86 20.89
C VAL A 4 8.24 3.68 20.74
N SER A 5 9.05 3.39 21.77
CA SER A 5 9.95 2.23 21.79
C SER A 5 9.18 0.90 21.78
N GLY A 6 8.13 0.77 22.59
CA GLY A 6 7.30 -0.44 22.61
C GLY A 6 6.54 -0.68 21.29
N TYR A 7 6.14 0.39 20.61
CA TYR A 7 5.60 0.30 19.26
C TYR A 7 6.65 -0.28 18.29
N GLY A 8 7.86 0.26 18.30
CA GLY A 8 8.93 -0.20 17.40
C GLY A 8 9.30 -1.66 17.62
N GLU A 9 9.35 -2.11 18.85
CA GLU A 9 9.64 -3.52 19.19
C GLU A 9 8.54 -4.46 18.71
N THR A 10 7.27 -4.12 18.97
CA THR A 10 6.13 -4.92 18.51
C THR A 10 6.11 -5.01 16.98
N GLU A 11 6.33 -3.90 16.27
CA GLU A 11 6.35 -3.86 14.82
C GLU A 11 7.53 -4.67 14.25
N PHE A 12 8.68 -4.65 14.90
CA PHE A 12 9.83 -5.46 14.51
C PHE A 12 9.51 -6.96 14.51
N TRP A 13 8.89 -7.49 15.58
CA TRP A 13 8.51 -8.89 15.65
C TRP A 13 7.41 -9.25 14.64
N LEU A 14 6.38 -8.43 14.52
CA LEU A 14 5.31 -8.64 13.54
C LEU A 14 5.84 -8.58 12.10
N ALA A 15 6.76 -7.68 11.80
CA ALA A 15 7.42 -7.60 10.51
C ALA A 15 8.30 -8.83 10.25
N GLY A 16 9.03 -9.31 11.26
CA GLY A 16 9.84 -10.54 11.17
C GLY A 16 9.01 -11.77 10.80
N ILE A 17 7.86 -11.95 11.43
CA ILE A 17 6.93 -13.05 11.13
C ILE A 17 6.44 -12.97 9.67
N LYS A 18 6.02 -11.79 9.20
CA LYS A 18 5.58 -11.58 7.82
C LYS A 18 6.67 -11.94 6.81
N ILE A 19 7.87 -11.43 7.03
CA ILE A 19 9.02 -11.67 6.14
C ILE A 19 9.37 -13.16 6.09
N ALA A 20 9.48 -13.81 7.24
CA ALA A 20 9.79 -15.22 7.32
C ALA A 20 8.76 -16.07 6.55
N MET A 21 7.47 -15.76 6.69
CA MET A 21 6.42 -16.49 5.99
C MET A 21 6.39 -16.28 4.49
N ILE A 22 6.64 -15.06 4.01
CA ILE A 22 6.73 -14.83 2.56
C ILE A 22 7.94 -15.59 1.98
N ILE A 23 9.06 -15.65 2.70
CA ILE A 23 10.23 -16.43 2.29
C ILE A 23 9.88 -17.93 2.24
N ILE A 24 9.23 -18.46 3.28
CA ILE A 24 8.78 -19.85 3.31
C ILE A 24 7.81 -20.12 2.15
N PHE A 25 6.85 -19.23 1.92
CA PHE A 25 5.91 -19.33 0.79
C PHE A 25 6.64 -19.35 -0.56
N ILE A 26 7.64 -18.48 -0.76
CA ILE A 26 8.46 -18.45 -1.99
C ILE A 26 9.19 -19.76 -2.19
N ILE A 27 9.83 -20.30 -1.14
CA ILE A 27 10.57 -21.56 -1.22
C ILE A 27 9.63 -22.74 -1.53
N LEU A 28 8.53 -22.87 -0.79
CA LEU A 28 7.55 -23.94 -0.98
C LEU A 28 6.85 -23.79 -2.35
N GLY A 29 6.42 -22.58 -2.68
CA GLY A 29 5.74 -22.33 -3.95
C GLY A 29 6.64 -22.57 -5.17
N ALA A 30 7.91 -22.19 -5.08
CA ALA A 30 8.88 -22.51 -6.12
C ALA A 30 9.13 -24.03 -6.22
N ALA A 31 9.26 -24.72 -5.08
CA ALA A 31 9.41 -26.19 -5.07
C ALA A 31 8.20 -26.90 -5.71
N LEU A 32 6.99 -26.40 -5.48
CA LEU A 32 5.77 -26.91 -6.15
C LEU A 32 5.78 -26.58 -7.65
N LEU A 33 6.09 -25.33 -7.99
CA LEU A 33 6.10 -24.87 -9.40
C LEU A 33 7.09 -25.64 -10.28
N PHE A 34 8.24 -26.03 -9.71
CA PHE A 34 9.25 -26.84 -10.41
C PHE A 34 9.06 -28.35 -10.23
N GLY A 35 7.96 -28.79 -9.62
CA GLY A 35 7.65 -30.22 -9.46
C GLY A 35 8.54 -30.97 -8.45
N LEU A 36 9.23 -30.26 -7.57
CA LEU A 36 10.06 -30.86 -6.51
C LEU A 36 9.20 -31.39 -5.35
N LEU A 37 7.99 -30.91 -5.21
CA LEU A 37 7.00 -31.38 -4.23
C LEU A 37 5.72 -31.78 -4.98
N PRO A 38 5.04 -32.87 -4.55
CA PRO A 38 3.76 -33.27 -5.13
C PRO A 38 2.67 -32.26 -4.71
N MET A 39 1.76 -31.94 -5.62
CA MET A 39 0.51 -31.26 -5.31
C MET A 39 -0.60 -32.30 -5.11
N SER A 40 -1.51 -32.05 -4.16
CA SER A 40 -2.67 -32.90 -3.93
C SER A 40 -3.77 -32.67 -4.97
N GLU A 41 -3.86 -31.47 -5.51
CA GLU A 41 -4.82 -31.09 -6.56
C GLU A 41 -4.13 -30.19 -7.60
N GLY A 42 -4.40 -30.46 -8.87
CA GLY A 42 -3.89 -29.71 -10.00
C GLY A 42 -2.50 -30.14 -10.48
N THR A 43 -2.13 -29.65 -11.64
CA THR A 43 -0.81 -29.86 -12.21
C THR A 43 -0.03 -28.55 -12.17
N PRO A 44 1.15 -28.51 -11.55
CA PRO A 44 1.96 -27.31 -11.52
C PRO A 44 2.61 -27.13 -12.89
N TYR A 45 2.15 -26.18 -13.70
CA TYR A 45 2.76 -25.93 -14.99
C TYR A 45 2.91 -24.43 -15.25
N LEU A 46 4.07 -24.09 -15.80
CA LEU A 46 4.28 -22.81 -16.46
C LEU A 46 3.24 -22.54 -17.57
N SER A 47 2.58 -23.60 -18.06
CA SER A 47 1.45 -23.54 -18.98
C SER A 47 0.25 -22.77 -18.43
N ASN A 48 0.07 -22.64 -17.12
CA ASN A 48 -0.97 -21.80 -16.54
C ASN A 48 -0.90 -20.34 -17.00
N PHE A 49 0.28 -19.88 -17.41
CA PHE A 49 0.45 -18.54 -18.01
C PHE A 49 -0.05 -18.44 -19.46
N THR A 50 -0.22 -19.57 -20.15
CA THR A 50 -0.54 -19.61 -21.59
C THR A 50 -1.85 -20.32 -21.92
N ASP A 51 -2.22 -21.38 -21.20
CA ASP A 51 -3.30 -22.29 -21.57
C ASP A 51 -4.70 -21.69 -21.34
N TYR A 52 -4.83 -20.69 -20.46
CA TYR A 52 -6.10 -20.05 -20.13
C TYR A 52 -6.32 -18.72 -20.84
N GLY A 53 -5.97 -18.64 -22.14
CA GLY A 53 -6.14 -17.45 -22.97
C GLY A 53 -4.88 -16.56 -23.06
N GLY A 54 -3.72 -17.08 -22.66
CA GLY A 54 -2.44 -16.38 -22.73
C GLY A 54 -2.24 -15.34 -21.64
N LEU A 55 -1.25 -14.45 -21.83
CA LEU A 55 -0.89 -13.42 -20.86
C LEU A 55 -1.95 -12.31 -20.70
N PHE A 56 -2.83 -12.15 -21.68
CA PHE A 56 -3.88 -11.12 -21.67
C PHE A 56 -5.24 -11.72 -22.03
N PRO A 57 -5.77 -12.66 -21.23
CA PRO A 57 -6.98 -13.43 -21.56
C PRO A 57 -8.24 -12.56 -21.72
N GLN A 58 -8.27 -11.40 -21.07
CA GLN A 58 -9.38 -10.43 -21.14
C GLN A 58 -8.97 -9.11 -21.82
N GLY A 59 -7.83 -9.09 -22.55
CA GLY A 59 -7.30 -7.90 -23.19
C GLY A 59 -6.65 -6.93 -22.21
N TRP A 60 -6.50 -5.68 -22.62
CA TRP A 60 -5.76 -4.66 -21.88
C TRP A 60 -6.60 -3.89 -20.83
N THR A 61 -7.91 -3.87 -21.00
CA THR A 61 -8.82 -3.07 -20.14
C THR A 61 -8.73 -3.42 -18.65
N PRO A 62 -8.72 -4.70 -18.23
CA PRO A 62 -8.63 -5.06 -16.82
C PRO A 62 -7.32 -4.62 -16.15
N ILE A 63 -6.25 -4.44 -16.94
CA ILE A 63 -4.97 -3.96 -16.41
C ILE A 63 -5.14 -2.55 -15.84
N PHE A 64 -5.79 -1.66 -16.57
CA PHE A 64 -6.00 -0.28 -16.12
C PHE A 64 -6.87 -0.22 -14.86
N SER A 65 -7.91 -1.05 -14.78
CA SER A 65 -8.75 -1.14 -13.58
C SER A 65 -7.97 -1.69 -12.37
N ALA A 66 -7.06 -2.66 -12.60
CA ALA A 66 -6.24 -3.23 -11.53
C ALA A 66 -5.13 -2.27 -11.05
N LEU A 67 -4.64 -1.35 -11.88
CA LEU A 67 -3.50 -0.49 -11.55
C LEU A 67 -3.72 0.35 -10.29
N LEU A 68 -4.96 0.77 -10.00
CA LEU A 68 -5.27 1.53 -8.78
C LEU A 68 -5.15 0.67 -7.52
N VAL A 69 -5.60 -0.58 -7.59
CA VAL A 69 -5.42 -1.56 -6.51
C VAL A 69 -3.93 -1.86 -6.31
N VAL A 70 -3.19 -1.97 -7.40
CA VAL A 70 -1.73 -2.12 -7.39
C VAL A 70 -1.07 -0.90 -6.74
N MET A 71 -1.49 0.32 -7.07
CA MET A 71 -1.01 1.55 -6.42
C MET A 71 -1.23 1.51 -4.91
N PHE A 72 -2.42 1.09 -4.46
CA PHE A 72 -2.68 0.90 -3.04
C PHE A 72 -1.73 -0.11 -2.39
N SER A 73 -1.45 -1.22 -3.07
CA SER A 73 -0.55 -2.27 -2.56
C SER A 73 0.90 -1.77 -2.33
N TYR A 74 1.34 -0.77 -3.08
CA TYR A 74 2.64 -0.11 -2.90
C TYR A 74 2.56 1.14 -2.00
N GLY A 75 1.38 1.54 -1.56
CA GLY A 75 1.17 2.64 -0.62
C GLY A 75 1.92 2.39 0.69
N GLY A 76 2.34 3.48 1.35
CA GLY A 76 3.19 3.44 2.53
C GLY A 76 4.67 3.69 2.24
N SER A 77 5.13 3.61 0.98
CA SER A 77 6.49 3.97 0.61
C SER A 77 6.81 5.45 0.87
N GLU A 78 5.82 6.32 0.79
CA GLU A 78 5.90 7.74 1.15
C GLU A 78 6.20 7.99 2.63
N LEU A 79 5.86 7.04 3.51
CA LEU A 79 6.18 7.11 4.94
C LEU A 79 7.69 7.07 5.20
N ILE A 80 8.48 6.54 4.27
CA ILE A 80 9.94 6.60 4.33
C ILE A 80 10.40 8.06 4.41
N GLY A 81 9.76 8.96 3.65
CA GLY A 81 10.05 10.40 3.70
C GLY A 81 9.80 11.00 5.09
N LEU A 82 8.74 10.58 5.78
CA LEU A 82 8.44 11.03 7.14
C LEU A 82 9.46 10.52 8.17
N THR A 83 9.83 9.25 8.10
CA THR A 83 10.78 8.67 9.04
C THR A 83 12.19 9.20 8.84
N LEU A 84 12.57 9.58 7.60
CA LEU A 84 13.86 10.19 7.33
C LEU A 84 14.03 11.57 7.99
N THR A 85 12.95 12.32 8.20
CA THR A 85 13.02 13.61 8.92
C THR A 85 13.36 13.45 10.41
N GLU A 86 13.14 12.26 10.97
CA GLU A 86 13.45 11.91 12.36
C GLU A 86 14.75 11.08 12.48
N THR A 87 15.39 10.75 11.36
CA THR A 87 16.59 9.88 11.31
C THR A 87 17.86 10.70 11.38
N GLN A 88 18.79 10.32 12.25
CA GLN A 88 20.15 10.86 12.24
C GLN A 88 20.87 10.40 10.95
N ASP A 89 21.66 11.31 10.34
CA ASP A 89 22.39 11.05 9.09
C ASP A 89 21.52 10.56 7.92
N ALA A 90 20.31 11.12 7.76
CA ALA A 90 19.33 10.74 6.73
C ALA A 90 19.95 10.65 5.32
N GLU A 91 20.90 11.52 4.98
CA GLU A 91 21.60 11.53 3.69
C GLU A 91 22.39 10.25 3.41
N LYS A 92 22.99 9.64 4.43
CA LYS A 92 23.76 8.38 4.31
C LYS A 92 22.83 7.15 4.30
N VAL A 93 21.71 7.23 5.02
CA VAL A 93 20.75 6.14 5.17
C VAL A 93 19.86 6.00 3.94
N LEU A 94 19.42 7.11 3.34
CA LEU A 94 18.48 7.15 2.22
C LEU A 94 18.84 6.24 1.03
N PRO A 95 20.09 6.23 0.49
CA PRO A 95 20.41 5.37 -0.65
C PRO A 95 20.27 3.88 -0.33
N ARG A 96 20.60 3.49 0.90
CA ARG A 96 20.48 2.09 1.37
C ARG A 96 19.02 1.69 1.51
N VAL A 97 18.20 2.57 2.07
CA VAL A 97 16.75 2.34 2.23
C VAL A 97 16.08 2.19 0.87
N VAL A 98 16.38 3.04 -0.11
CA VAL A 98 15.81 2.96 -1.46
C VAL A 98 16.19 1.66 -2.16
N LYS A 99 17.48 1.26 -2.12
CA LYS A 99 17.91 -0.02 -2.70
C LYS A 99 17.22 -1.21 -2.04
N SER A 100 17.14 -1.21 -0.71
CA SER A 100 16.45 -2.26 0.06
C SER A 100 14.96 -2.31 -0.28
N PHE A 101 14.31 -1.15 -0.49
CA PHE A 101 12.90 -1.08 -0.88
C PHE A 101 12.66 -1.73 -2.25
N ILE A 102 13.47 -1.42 -3.27
CA ILE A 102 13.36 -2.02 -4.59
C ILE A 102 13.50 -3.55 -4.52
N LEU A 103 14.51 -4.04 -3.80
CA LEU A 103 14.71 -5.48 -3.61
C LEU A 103 13.51 -6.14 -2.92
N ARG A 104 12.95 -5.50 -1.89
CA ARG A 104 11.76 -5.99 -1.19
C ARG A 104 10.54 -6.05 -2.09
N VAL A 105 10.34 -5.06 -2.96
CA VAL A 105 9.23 -5.07 -3.93
C VAL A 105 9.35 -6.27 -4.86
N ILE A 106 10.53 -6.54 -5.41
CA ILE A 106 10.73 -7.69 -6.28
C ILE A 106 10.49 -8.99 -5.52
N LEU A 107 11.11 -9.16 -4.35
CA LEU A 107 11.05 -10.40 -3.58
C LEU A 107 9.65 -10.68 -2.98
N PHE A 108 8.95 -9.67 -2.49
CA PHE A 108 7.75 -9.87 -1.69
C PHE A 108 6.44 -9.57 -2.44
N TYR A 109 6.53 -9.01 -3.67
CA TYR A 109 5.37 -8.79 -4.53
C TYR A 109 5.49 -9.57 -5.83
N THR A 110 6.54 -9.32 -6.63
CA THR A 110 6.63 -9.90 -7.96
C THR A 110 6.77 -11.43 -7.91
N ILE A 111 7.68 -11.96 -7.10
CA ILE A 111 7.93 -13.41 -7.04
C ILE A 111 6.72 -14.17 -6.48
N PRO A 112 6.06 -13.79 -5.36
CA PRO A 112 4.86 -14.46 -4.89
C PRO A 112 3.72 -14.44 -5.90
N ILE A 113 3.49 -13.32 -6.59
CA ILE A 113 2.44 -13.24 -7.63
C ILE A 113 2.75 -14.19 -8.77
N LEU A 114 3.99 -14.26 -9.26
CA LEU A 114 4.39 -15.22 -10.30
C LEU A 114 4.17 -16.66 -9.86
N ILE A 115 4.51 -17.00 -8.61
CA ILE A 115 4.27 -18.34 -8.05
C ILE A 115 2.78 -18.65 -8.01
N ILE A 116 1.95 -17.74 -7.51
CA ILE A 116 0.50 -17.93 -7.43
C ILE A 116 -0.08 -18.16 -8.84
N CYS A 117 0.26 -17.30 -9.80
CA CYS A 117 -0.23 -17.42 -11.18
C CYS A 117 0.27 -18.70 -11.89
N GLY A 118 1.45 -19.20 -11.52
CA GLY A 118 1.95 -20.46 -12.05
C GLY A 118 1.32 -21.69 -11.44
N LEU A 119 0.86 -21.62 -10.19
CA LEU A 119 0.26 -22.76 -9.48
C LEU A 119 -1.25 -22.83 -9.63
N ILE A 120 -1.94 -21.70 -9.72
CA ILE A 120 -3.40 -21.62 -9.81
C ILE A 120 -3.77 -20.83 -11.05
N PRO A 121 -4.56 -21.40 -11.98
CA PRO A 121 -5.11 -20.65 -13.11
C PRO A 121 -5.88 -19.42 -12.65
N TRP A 122 -5.73 -18.30 -13.33
CA TRP A 122 -6.35 -17.03 -12.94
C TRP A 122 -7.86 -17.09 -12.77
N ASN A 123 -8.56 -17.91 -13.57
CA ASN A 123 -10.00 -18.11 -13.55
C ASN A 123 -10.50 -19.02 -12.40
N GLN A 124 -9.58 -19.66 -11.67
CA GLN A 124 -9.88 -20.50 -10.49
C GLN A 124 -9.55 -19.77 -9.18
N LEU A 125 -8.93 -18.60 -9.24
CA LEU A 125 -8.68 -17.79 -8.04
C LEU A 125 -10.00 -17.32 -7.45
N ASN A 126 -10.19 -17.62 -6.16
CA ASN A 126 -11.39 -17.23 -5.41
C ASN A 126 -11.16 -15.87 -4.73
N GLU A 127 -12.04 -14.90 -4.98
CA GLU A 127 -11.98 -13.56 -4.37
C GLU A 127 -12.24 -13.58 -2.84
N HIS A 128 -12.91 -14.61 -2.32
CA HIS A 128 -13.25 -14.71 -0.89
C HIS A 128 -12.14 -15.31 -0.03
N THR A 129 -11.10 -15.86 -0.63
CA THR A 129 -9.99 -16.50 0.09
C THR A 129 -8.67 -15.96 -0.40
N SER A 130 -7.72 -15.69 0.51
CA SER A 130 -6.40 -15.22 0.12
C SER A 130 -5.72 -16.21 -0.84
N PRO A 131 -5.13 -15.74 -1.95
CA PRO A 131 -4.37 -16.60 -2.87
C PRO A 131 -3.24 -17.37 -2.18
N PHE A 132 -2.61 -16.79 -1.16
CA PHE A 132 -1.60 -17.48 -0.36
C PHE A 132 -2.16 -18.72 0.35
N VAL A 133 -3.38 -18.60 0.89
CA VAL A 133 -4.07 -19.71 1.54
C VAL A 133 -4.46 -20.77 0.52
N GLN A 134 -4.97 -20.38 -0.66
CA GLN A 134 -5.35 -21.29 -1.73
C GLN A 134 -4.16 -22.13 -2.21
N VAL A 135 -2.99 -21.51 -2.43
CA VAL A 135 -1.75 -22.21 -2.80
C VAL A 135 -1.34 -23.21 -1.73
N LEU A 136 -1.38 -22.82 -0.45
CA LEU A 136 -0.99 -23.75 0.63
C LEU A 136 -2.01 -24.86 0.85
N ALA A 137 -3.30 -24.60 0.68
CA ALA A 137 -4.32 -25.66 0.72
C ALA A 137 -4.07 -26.71 -0.38
N ALA A 138 -3.67 -26.27 -1.59
CA ALA A 138 -3.36 -27.17 -2.71
C ALA A 138 -2.13 -28.06 -2.46
N THR A 139 -1.27 -27.76 -1.48
CA THR A 139 -0.16 -28.64 -1.11
C THR A 139 -0.59 -29.93 -0.41
N GLY A 140 -1.83 -29.99 0.11
CA GLY A 140 -2.32 -31.10 0.94
C GLY A 140 -1.71 -31.18 2.35
N LEU A 141 -0.89 -30.21 2.74
CA LEU A 141 -0.33 -30.14 4.10
C LEU A 141 -1.45 -29.75 5.08
N LYS A 142 -1.87 -30.69 5.92
CA LYS A 142 -2.94 -30.47 6.91
C LYS A 142 -2.59 -29.28 7.82
N GLY A 143 -3.48 -28.30 7.87
CA GLY A 143 -3.35 -27.13 8.74
C GLY A 143 -2.45 -26.00 8.21
N ALA A 144 -1.81 -26.14 7.04
CA ALA A 144 -1.00 -25.08 6.44
C ALA A 144 -1.84 -23.83 6.11
N ASP A 145 -3.08 -24.02 5.68
CA ASP A 145 -4.08 -22.98 5.45
C ASP A 145 -4.43 -22.21 6.73
N HIS A 146 -4.61 -22.89 7.85
CA HIS A 146 -4.88 -22.27 9.16
C HIS A 146 -3.68 -21.46 9.66
N VAL A 147 -2.47 -21.99 9.52
CA VAL A 147 -1.24 -21.26 9.87
C VAL A 147 -1.10 -19.99 9.01
N MET A 148 -1.35 -20.11 7.70
CA MET A 148 -1.29 -18.95 6.81
C MET A 148 -2.36 -17.91 7.17
N ASN A 149 -3.58 -18.30 7.45
CA ASN A 149 -4.64 -17.40 7.90
C ASN A 149 -4.24 -16.65 9.19
N PHE A 150 -3.68 -17.35 10.17
CA PHE A 150 -3.19 -16.71 11.40
C PHE A 150 -2.11 -15.64 11.09
N ILE A 151 -1.19 -15.96 10.19
CA ILE A 151 -0.11 -15.03 9.81
C ILE A 151 -0.66 -13.83 9.02
N LEU A 152 -1.62 -14.05 8.12
CA LEU A 152 -2.29 -12.95 7.42
C LEU A 152 -3.01 -12.02 8.38
N ILE A 153 -3.67 -12.55 9.43
CA ILE A 153 -4.28 -11.71 10.49
C ILE A 153 -3.20 -10.87 11.18
N THR A 154 -2.08 -11.45 11.56
CA THR A 154 -0.97 -10.69 12.20
C THR A 154 -0.39 -9.64 11.25
N ALA A 155 -0.30 -9.95 9.95
CA ALA A 155 0.17 -9.02 8.92
C ALA A 155 -0.76 -7.82 8.74
N VAL A 156 -2.08 -8.05 8.71
CA VAL A 156 -3.09 -6.98 8.61
C VAL A 156 -3.10 -6.12 9.87
N LEU A 157 -3.00 -6.72 11.05
CA LEU A 157 -2.92 -5.99 12.32
C LEU A 157 -1.68 -5.09 12.37
N SER A 158 -0.53 -5.58 11.91
CA SER A 158 0.69 -4.78 11.81
C SER A 158 0.55 -3.63 10.81
N ALA A 159 -0.05 -3.87 9.63
CA ALA A 159 -0.30 -2.83 8.65
C ALA A 159 -1.24 -1.75 9.19
N ALA A 160 -2.32 -2.14 9.90
CA ALA A 160 -3.24 -1.23 10.56
C ALA A 160 -2.53 -0.39 11.63
N ASN A 161 -1.69 -1.03 12.45
CA ASN A 161 -0.90 -0.36 13.49
C ASN A 161 0.03 0.71 12.90
N SER A 162 0.76 0.38 11.83
CA SER A 162 1.63 1.32 11.10
C SER A 162 0.83 2.46 10.46
N GLY A 163 -0.33 2.16 9.88
CA GLY A 163 -1.24 3.14 9.30
C GLY A 163 -1.77 4.14 10.34
N ILE A 164 -2.18 3.64 11.52
CA ILE A 164 -2.62 4.49 12.66
C ILE A 164 -1.47 5.41 13.10
N TYR A 165 -0.27 4.87 13.23
CA TYR A 165 0.90 5.64 13.63
C TYR A 165 1.17 6.77 12.63
N GLY A 166 1.27 6.45 11.34
CA GLY A 166 1.53 7.43 10.28
C GLY A 166 0.43 8.50 10.19
N ALA A 167 -0.85 8.10 10.16
CA ALA A 167 -1.98 9.02 10.11
C ALA A 167 -2.04 9.94 11.33
N THR A 168 -1.78 9.41 12.52
CA THR A 168 -1.77 10.18 13.77
C THR A 168 -0.68 11.25 13.77
N ARG A 169 0.53 10.89 13.32
CA ARG A 169 1.65 11.83 13.18
C ARG A 169 1.39 12.90 12.12
N MET A 170 0.84 12.52 10.98
CA MET A 170 0.49 13.44 9.90
C MET A 170 -0.58 14.46 10.37
N LEU A 171 -1.65 14.00 11.01
CA LEU A 171 -2.70 14.88 11.55
C LEU A 171 -2.13 15.85 12.58
N HIS A 172 -1.25 15.38 13.46
CA HIS A 172 -0.58 16.22 14.44
C HIS A 172 0.29 17.28 13.77
N SER A 173 1.09 16.91 12.77
CA SER A 173 1.94 17.83 12.03
C SER A 173 1.12 18.91 11.32
N LEU A 174 0.06 18.54 10.62
CA LEU A 174 -0.86 19.48 9.96
C LEU A 174 -1.51 20.44 10.96
N ALA A 175 -1.94 19.94 12.14
CA ALA A 175 -2.53 20.75 13.19
C ALA A 175 -1.52 21.72 13.81
N SER A 176 -0.27 21.30 13.98
CA SER A 176 0.82 22.14 14.50
C SER A 176 1.19 23.28 13.52
N GLN A 177 1.10 23.02 12.22
CA GLN A 177 1.28 24.02 11.17
C GLN A 177 0.05 24.92 10.96
N GLY A 178 -1.03 24.64 11.70
CA GLY A 178 -2.29 25.36 11.58
C GLY A 178 -3.09 24.94 10.34
N GLU A 179 -2.76 23.84 9.64
CA GLU A 179 -3.45 23.31 8.47
C GLU A 179 -4.61 22.34 8.83
N ALA A 180 -4.71 21.94 10.10
CA ALA A 180 -5.82 21.19 10.67
C ALA A 180 -6.32 21.82 11.99
N PRO A 181 -7.44 21.37 12.56
CA PRO A 181 -7.93 21.88 13.84
C PRO A 181 -6.87 21.80 14.96
N ARG A 182 -6.63 22.89 15.66
CA ARG A 182 -5.60 22.99 16.73
C ARG A 182 -5.75 21.95 17.84
N SER A 183 -6.96 21.45 18.05
CA SER A 183 -7.23 20.39 19.03
C SER A 183 -6.45 19.11 18.76
N LEU A 184 -6.13 18.82 17.49
CA LEU A 184 -5.36 17.63 17.06
C LEU A 184 -3.86 17.76 17.36
N ALA A 185 -3.36 18.97 17.63
CA ALA A 185 -1.97 19.22 18.01
C ALA A 185 -1.67 18.87 19.48
N LYS A 186 -2.70 18.60 20.32
CA LYS A 186 -2.50 18.30 21.74
C LYS A 186 -1.81 16.95 21.93
N THR A 187 -0.69 16.97 22.65
CA THR A 187 0.08 15.78 23.04
C THR A 187 -0.11 15.43 24.51
N SER A 188 0.07 14.17 24.87
CA SER A 188 0.17 13.72 26.26
C SER A 188 1.54 14.06 26.86
N ALA A 189 1.69 13.86 28.16
CA ALA A 189 2.98 13.96 28.86
C ALA A 189 4.08 13.02 28.26
N LYS A 190 3.67 11.97 27.54
CA LYS A 190 4.58 11.03 26.84
C LYS A 190 4.80 11.40 25.36
N GLY A 191 4.41 12.60 24.90
CA GLY A 191 4.55 13.05 23.53
C GLY A 191 3.61 12.39 22.49
N VAL A 192 2.58 11.66 22.94
CA VAL A 192 1.62 11.00 22.06
C VAL A 192 0.48 11.97 21.71
N PRO A 193 0.16 12.21 20.42
CA PRO A 193 -0.94 13.09 19.99
C PRO A 193 -2.30 12.41 20.17
N ILE A 194 -2.87 12.54 21.37
CA ILE A 194 -4.05 11.78 21.82
C ILE A 194 -5.28 12.06 20.96
N ASN A 195 -5.56 13.32 20.63
CA ASN A 195 -6.78 13.66 19.88
C ASN A 195 -6.69 13.18 18.44
N SER A 196 -5.51 13.25 17.81
CA SER A 196 -5.29 12.67 16.49
C SER A 196 -5.43 11.15 16.51
N LEU A 197 -4.92 10.48 17.56
CA LEU A 197 -5.08 9.04 17.73
C LEU A 197 -6.54 8.64 17.95
N LYS A 198 -7.29 9.38 18.77
CA LYS A 198 -8.74 9.16 18.97
C LYS A 198 -9.50 9.29 17.65
N LEU A 199 -9.20 10.32 16.86
CA LEU A 199 -9.85 10.50 15.55
C LEU A 199 -9.56 9.31 14.61
N CYS A 200 -8.30 8.87 14.51
CA CYS A 200 -7.95 7.68 13.71
C CYS A 200 -8.69 6.43 14.21
N ALA A 201 -8.77 6.21 15.53
CA ALA A 201 -9.48 5.07 16.10
C ALA A 201 -11.00 5.10 15.81
N ILE A 202 -11.62 6.28 15.88
CA ILE A 202 -13.04 6.45 15.54
C ILE A 202 -13.27 6.14 14.05
N VAL A 203 -12.45 6.68 13.17
CA VAL A 203 -12.57 6.44 11.72
C VAL A 203 -12.40 4.95 11.39
N LEU A 204 -11.44 4.26 12.00
CA LEU A 204 -11.27 2.83 11.84
C LEU A 204 -12.46 2.04 12.37
N PHE A 205 -12.99 2.40 13.54
CA PHE A 205 -14.15 1.72 14.09
C PHE A 205 -15.38 1.90 13.20
N VAL A 206 -15.64 3.12 12.74
CA VAL A 206 -16.74 3.39 11.79
C VAL A 206 -16.52 2.63 10.48
N GLY A 207 -15.30 2.65 9.93
CA GLY A 207 -14.95 1.89 8.72
C GLY A 207 -15.18 0.37 8.90
N SER A 208 -14.80 -0.20 10.04
CA SER A 208 -15.03 -1.63 10.31
C SER A 208 -16.51 -1.96 10.49
N MET A 209 -17.29 -1.07 11.12
CA MET A 209 -18.75 -1.22 11.20
C MET A 209 -19.41 -1.18 9.83
N LEU A 210 -19.03 -0.23 9.00
CA LEU A 210 -19.53 -0.15 7.62
C LEU A 210 -19.14 -1.39 6.81
N ALA A 211 -17.92 -1.89 6.95
CA ALA A 211 -17.48 -3.12 6.29
C ALA A 211 -18.27 -4.36 6.71
N TYR A 212 -18.70 -4.42 7.97
CA TYR A 212 -19.53 -5.52 8.47
C TYR A 212 -20.95 -5.52 7.89
N PHE A 213 -21.55 -4.33 7.70
CA PHE A 213 -22.93 -4.21 7.23
C PHE A 213 -23.07 -4.11 5.70
N ALA A 214 -22.04 -3.63 5.00
CA ALA A 214 -22.07 -3.42 3.55
C ALA A 214 -21.25 -4.50 2.84
N GLN A 215 -21.93 -5.52 2.33
CA GLN A 215 -21.31 -6.64 1.61
C GLN A 215 -20.75 -6.17 0.25
N ASP A 216 -19.79 -6.91 -0.27
CA ASP A 216 -19.15 -6.88 -1.62
C ASP A 216 -18.76 -5.51 -2.26
N GLY A 217 -19.65 -4.53 -2.30
CA GLY A 217 -19.34 -3.22 -2.93
C GLY A 217 -18.41 -2.33 -2.11
N LEU A 218 -18.41 -2.46 -0.78
CA LEU A 218 -17.61 -1.62 0.09
C LEU A 218 -16.12 -1.98 0.03
N PHE A 219 -15.77 -3.25 -0.16
CA PHE A 219 -14.38 -3.66 -0.28
C PHE A 219 -13.69 -2.97 -1.47
N ARG A 220 -14.36 -2.93 -2.63
CA ARG A 220 -13.85 -2.22 -3.82
C ARG A 220 -13.67 -0.73 -3.55
N LEU A 221 -14.63 -0.11 -2.86
CA LEU A 221 -14.55 1.29 -2.47
C LEU A 221 -13.36 1.56 -1.53
N LEU A 222 -13.20 0.71 -0.50
CA LEU A 222 -12.12 0.83 0.49
C LEU A 222 -10.73 0.60 -0.13
N MET A 223 -10.62 -0.12 -1.25
CA MET A 223 -9.36 -0.30 -1.97
C MET A 223 -9.10 0.83 -2.98
N ALA A 224 -10.13 1.27 -3.69
CA ALA A 224 -9.99 2.28 -4.74
C ALA A 224 -9.66 3.68 -4.19
N VAL A 225 -10.30 4.09 -3.08
CA VAL A 225 -10.08 5.42 -2.49
C VAL A 225 -8.64 5.64 -2.03
N PRO A 226 -8.03 4.76 -1.23
CA PRO A 226 -6.62 4.90 -0.88
C PRO A 226 -5.69 4.87 -2.09
N GLY A 227 -5.92 4.00 -3.07
CA GLY A 227 -5.12 3.93 -4.29
C GLY A 227 -5.15 5.25 -5.08
N PHE A 228 -6.32 5.85 -5.21
CA PHE A 228 -6.47 7.16 -5.83
C PHE A 228 -5.72 8.26 -5.06
N VAL A 229 -5.85 8.30 -3.73
CA VAL A 229 -5.15 9.28 -2.88
C VAL A 229 -3.64 9.11 -2.96
N VAL A 230 -3.13 7.87 -2.90
CA VAL A 230 -1.70 7.56 -3.04
C VAL A 230 -1.17 8.03 -4.39
N SER A 231 -1.92 7.83 -5.49
CA SER A 231 -1.50 8.30 -6.81
C SER A 231 -1.34 9.82 -6.85
N LEU A 232 -2.26 10.58 -6.24
CA LEU A 232 -2.18 12.04 -6.14
C LEU A 232 -0.98 12.50 -5.29
N VAL A 233 -0.71 11.81 -4.19
CA VAL A 233 0.47 12.08 -3.35
C VAL A 233 1.75 11.87 -4.15
N TRP A 234 1.88 10.78 -4.89
CA TRP A 234 3.06 10.50 -5.70
C TRP A 234 3.21 11.47 -6.88
N ILE A 235 2.11 11.88 -7.52
CA ILE A 235 2.12 12.97 -8.51
C ILE A 235 2.67 14.25 -7.88
N SER A 236 2.19 14.60 -6.69
CA SER A 236 2.65 15.79 -5.96
C SER A 236 4.13 15.71 -5.59
N ILE A 237 4.63 14.54 -5.21
CA ILE A 237 6.05 14.29 -4.94
C ILE A 237 6.89 14.49 -6.21
N CYS A 238 6.46 13.94 -7.36
CA CYS A 238 7.15 14.12 -8.65
C CYS A 238 7.20 15.58 -9.06
N LEU A 239 6.08 16.31 -8.96
CA LEU A 239 6.02 17.75 -9.27
C LEU A 239 6.90 18.56 -8.34
N SER A 240 6.89 18.26 -7.05
CA SER A 240 7.74 18.90 -6.05
C SER A 240 9.22 18.66 -6.34
N GLN A 241 9.60 17.43 -6.70
CA GLN A 241 10.96 17.10 -7.09
C GLN A 241 11.43 17.92 -8.31
N LEU A 242 10.59 18.00 -9.36
CA LEU A 242 10.91 18.75 -10.58
C LEU A 242 11.09 20.25 -10.28
N LYS A 243 10.24 20.81 -9.41
CA LYS A 243 10.28 22.25 -9.06
C LYS A 243 11.45 22.55 -8.13
N LEU A 244 11.58 21.83 -7.02
CA LEU A 244 12.56 22.11 -5.98
C LEU A 244 14.00 21.83 -6.44
N ARG A 245 14.22 20.87 -7.33
CA ARG A 245 15.54 20.59 -7.88
C ARG A 245 16.18 21.78 -8.59
N LYS A 246 15.35 22.66 -9.17
CA LYS A 246 15.82 23.90 -9.80
C LYS A 246 16.23 24.98 -8.79
N THR A 247 15.65 24.92 -7.59
CA THR A 247 15.79 25.94 -6.55
C THR A 247 16.91 25.63 -5.56
N TYR A 248 17.25 24.35 -5.39
CA TYR A 248 18.31 23.94 -4.47
C TYR A 248 19.69 23.98 -5.13
N PRO A 249 20.61 24.85 -4.67
CA PRO A 249 21.94 25.02 -5.26
C PRO A 249 22.92 23.89 -4.91
N LYS A 250 22.65 23.10 -3.86
CA LYS A 250 23.50 21.96 -3.47
C LYS A 250 23.12 20.70 -4.24
N GLU A 251 24.12 20.01 -4.76
CA GLU A 251 23.91 18.67 -5.30
C GLU A 251 23.42 17.73 -4.17
N PRO A 252 22.28 17.07 -4.36
CA PRO A 252 21.80 16.15 -3.35
C PRO A 252 22.71 14.92 -3.26
N SER A 253 22.85 14.40 -2.06
CA SER A 253 23.61 13.16 -1.77
C SER A 253 23.05 11.94 -2.51
N PHE A 254 21.76 11.95 -2.84
CA PHE A 254 21.09 10.94 -3.64
C PHE A 254 20.49 11.53 -4.91
N LYS A 255 20.91 11.02 -6.06
CA LYS A 255 20.40 11.44 -7.38
C LYS A 255 19.56 10.30 -7.96
N VAL A 256 18.35 10.61 -8.40
CA VAL A 256 17.53 9.69 -9.21
C VAL A 256 18.23 9.51 -10.55
N TRP A 257 18.49 8.26 -10.93
CA TRP A 257 19.07 7.92 -12.22
C TRP A 257 18.16 8.42 -13.35
N GLY A 258 18.75 9.04 -14.39
CA GLY A 258 18.01 9.56 -15.54
C GLY A 258 17.09 10.76 -15.24
N PHE A 259 17.30 11.48 -14.13
CA PHE A 259 16.59 12.74 -13.88
C PHE A 259 16.93 13.78 -14.98
N PRO A 260 15.95 14.55 -15.49
CA PRO A 260 14.52 14.63 -15.12
C PRO A 260 13.62 13.62 -15.87
N TYR A 261 14.14 12.92 -16.88
CA TYR A 261 13.33 12.14 -17.81
C TYR A 261 12.53 11.02 -17.12
N ILE A 262 13.15 10.27 -16.22
CA ILE A 262 12.46 9.21 -15.46
C ILE A 262 11.37 9.80 -14.57
N THR A 263 11.61 10.94 -13.93
CA THR A 263 10.57 11.59 -13.09
C THR A 263 9.39 12.06 -13.94
N ILE A 264 9.65 12.58 -15.15
CA ILE A 264 8.60 13.00 -16.09
C ILE A 264 7.82 11.77 -16.59
N LEU A 265 8.51 10.69 -16.96
CA LEU A 265 7.87 9.45 -17.38
C LEU A 265 6.98 8.89 -16.27
N THR A 266 7.48 8.84 -15.03
CA THR A 266 6.71 8.40 -13.86
C THR A 266 5.47 9.29 -13.66
N LEU A 267 5.61 10.61 -13.78
CA LEU A 267 4.51 11.56 -13.68
C LEU A 267 3.44 11.30 -14.75
N ILE A 268 3.85 11.06 -15.99
CA ILE A 268 2.93 10.72 -17.10
C ILE A 268 2.20 9.40 -16.79
N CYS A 269 2.92 8.36 -16.42
CA CYS A 269 2.31 7.06 -16.08
C CYS A 269 1.30 7.18 -14.94
N LEU A 270 1.65 7.86 -13.84
CA LEU A 270 0.76 8.08 -12.71
C LEU A 270 -0.48 8.88 -13.12
N SER A 271 -0.31 9.91 -13.96
CA SER A 271 -1.41 10.72 -14.47
C SER A 271 -2.35 9.89 -15.36
N VAL A 272 -1.80 9.06 -16.24
CA VAL A 272 -2.59 8.16 -17.10
C VAL A 272 -3.39 7.17 -16.24
N ILE A 273 -2.79 6.55 -15.24
CA ILE A 273 -3.47 5.63 -14.33
C ILE A 273 -4.61 6.34 -13.59
N THR A 274 -4.33 7.53 -13.04
CA THR A 274 -5.33 8.31 -12.28
C THR A 274 -6.49 8.76 -13.19
N ILE A 275 -6.19 9.16 -14.42
CA ILE A 275 -7.20 9.57 -15.41
C ILE A 275 -8.01 8.36 -15.90
N SER A 276 -7.36 7.22 -16.19
CA SER A 276 -8.06 5.99 -16.61
C SER A 276 -9.11 5.56 -15.60
N PHE A 277 -8.80 5.69 -14.31
CA PHE A 277 -9.75 5.39 -13.24
C PHE A 277 -11.03 6.24 -13.33
N LEU A 278 -10.92 7.52 -13.69
CA LEU A 278 -12.08 8.41 -13.82
C LEU A 278 -13.05 7.99 -14.95
N PHE A 279 -12.59 7.19 -15.90
CA PHE A 279 -13.39 6.65 -16.98
C PHE A 279 -13.87 5.22 -16.73
N ASP A 280 -13.51 4.60 -15.62
CA ASP A 280 -13.92 3.24 -15.27
C ASP A 280 -15.39 3.21 -14.84
N THR A 281 -16.23 2.67 -15.73
CA THR A 281 -17.68 2.60 -15.51
C THR A 281 -18.09 1.65 -14.39
N GLN A 282 -17.24 0.70 -14.02
CA GLN A 282 -17.52 -0.25 -12.94
C GLN A 282 -17.28 0.35 -11.55
N ASN A 283 -16.45 1.40 -11.45
CA ASN A 283 -16.06 2.04 -10.21
C ASN A 283 -16.72 3.41 -9.97
N ARG A 284 -17.89 3.69 -10.56
CA ARG A 284 -18.58 5.00 -10.47
C ARG A 284 -18.78 5.51 -9.03
N ILE A 285 -19.14 4.62 -8.11
CA ILE A 285 -19.32 4.98 -6.69
C ILE A 285 -18.00 5.40 -6.07
N SER A 286 -16.93 4.65 -6.32
CA SER A 286 -15.58 4.98 -5.84
C SER A 286 -15.08 6.30 -6.42
N ILE A 287 -15.33 6.55 -7.70
CA ILE A 287 -14.98 7.81 -8.38
C ILE A 287 -15.73 8.99 -7.74
N GLY A 288 -17.05 8.85 -7.56
CA GLY A 288 -17.88 9.88 -6.91
C GLY A 288 -17.40 10.18 -5.49
N THR A 289 -17.05 9.15 -4.72
CA THR A 289 -16.51 9.30 -3.36
C THR A 289 -15.15 10.01 -3.36
N CYS A 290 -14.23 9.63 -4.25
CA CYS A 290 -12.92 10.29 -4.39
C CYS A 290 -13.04 11.76 -4.76
N LEU A 291 -13.87 12.08 -5.77
CA LEU A 291 -14.10 13.46 -6.22
C LEU A 291 -14.82 14.28 -5.16
N GLY A 292 -15.80 13.71 -4.45
CA GLY A 292 -16.48 14.36 -3.33
C GLY A 292 -15.53 14.69 -2.19
N PHE A 293 -14.62 13.77 -1.85
CA PHE A 293 -13.59 13.99 -0.85
C PHE A 293 -12.62 15.10 -1.25
N LEU A 294 -12.14 15.11 -2.49
CA LEU A 294 -11.28 16.18 -3.01
C LEU A 294 -11.97 17.52 -3.02
N LEU A 295 -13.25 17.58 -3.42
CA LEU A 295 -14.05 18.80 -3.39
C LEU A 295 -14.18 19.33 -1.94
N MET A 296 -14.49 18.47 -1.00
CA MET A 296 -14.57 18.82 0.42
C MET A 296 -13.26 19.41 0.94
N LEU A 297 -12.12 18.77 0.64
CA LEU A 297 -10.80 19.28 1.03
C LEU A 297 -10.48 20.62 0.36
N THR A 298 -10.83 20.79 -0.91
CA THR A 298 -10.62 22.03 -1.64
C THR A 298 -11.45 23.17 -1.06
N ILE A 299 -12.74 22.96 -0.81
CA ILE A 299 -13.61 23.94 -0.18
C ILE A 299 -13.09 24.32 1.22
N TRP A 300 -12.69 23.33 2.01
CA TRP A 300 -12.07 23.56 3.32
C TRP A 300 -10.83 24.43 3.22
N SER A 301 -9.95 24.14 2.28
CA SER A 301 -8.72 24.90 2.05
C SER A 301 -9.04 26.36 1.67
N PHE A 302 -9.93 26.58 0.70
CA PHE A 302 -10.33 27.93 0.30
C PHE A 302 -11.01 28.72 1.44
N ALA A 303 -11.90 28.12 2.19
CA ALA A 303 -12.56 28.75 3.33
C ALA A 303 -11.54 29.21 4.40
N LYS A 304 -10.45 28.45 4.56
CA LYS A 304 -9.40 28.75 5.51
C LYS A 304 -8.46 29.85 5.01
N PHE A 305 -8.06 29.83 3.73
CA PHE A 305 -7.25 30.89 3.12
C PHE A 305 -7.95 32.26 3.19
N ARG A 306 -9.29 32.28 2.99
CA ARG A 306 -10.10 33.49 3.09
C ARG A 306 -10.20 34.07 4.49
N LYS A 307 -9.96 33.28 5.55
CA LYS A 307 -9.93 33.74 6.94
C LYS A 307 -8.54 34.25 7.39
N LYS A 308 -7.47 33.98 6.60
CA LYS A 308 -6.09 34.41 6.91
C LYS A 308 -5.71 35.74 6.24
N ASN A 309 -6.45 36.16 5.21
CA ASN A 309 -6.42 37.48 4.58
C ASN A 309 -7.59 38.35 5.10
#